data_90dd21ec31c3c7331fbf97dbae03895f
#
_entry.id   90dd21ec31c3c7331fbf97dbae03895f
#
_cell.length_a   1.000
_cell.length_b   1.000
_cell.length_c   1.000
_cell.angle_alpha   90.00
_cell.angle_beta   90.00
_cell.angle_gamma   90.00
#
_symmetry.space_group_name_H-M   'P 1'
#
loop_
_entity.id
_entity.type
_entity.pdbx_description
1 polymer ?
#
loop_
_entity_poly.entity_id
_entity_poly.type
_entity_poly.pdbx_seq_one_letter_code
_entity_poly.pdbx_strand_id
1 'polypeptide(L)'
;FFPFWYVILSASNYKKNVAAELETALSVITTGYLRTEDILTAIEENIQYLNPPVQRVFQDFIVRINLVNPDVHEALKELREKIDNDVFREWCDALCDCQYDRSLKTTLTPIVTKLSDIRIVNAELEYLIVEPRKEFITMAIFVIGNIPLLYFLNKSWYDTLMHTPMGQ
;
A
#
# COMPACT_ATOMS: atom_id res chain seq x y z
N PHE A 1 -18.77 -18.55 -0.28
CA PHE A 1 -17.60 -18.19 0.53
C PHE A 1 -16.42 -17.66 -0.33
N PHE A 2 -16.25 -18.08 -1.57
CA PHE A 2 -15.20 -17.65 -2.49
C PHE A 2 -15.23 -16.16 -2.90
N PRO A 3 -16.38 -15.53 -3.21
CA PRO A 3 -16.41 -14.15 -3.69
C PRO A 3 -16.01 -13.12 -2.61
N PHE A 4 -16.29 -13.41 -1.34
CA PHE A 4 -15.96 -12.51 -0.23
C PHE A 4 -14.44 -12.44 0.03
N TRP A 5 -13.73 -13.55 -0.10
CA TRP A 5 -12.27 -13.58 0.01
C TRP A 5 -11.58 -12.84 -1.14
N TYR A 6 -12.11 -12.98 -2.36
CA TYR A 6 -11.57 -12.28 -3.53
C TYR A 6 -11.67 -10.75 -3.37
N VAL A 7 -12.77 -10.24 -2.82
CA VAL A 7 -12.97 -8.81 -2.55
C VAL A 7 -11.98 -8.31 -1.49
N ILE A 8 -11.73 -9.06 -0.43
CA ILE A 8 -10.78 -8.68 0.63
C ILE A 8 -9.34 -8.67 0.08
N LEU A 9 -8.94 -9.65 -0.70
CA LEU A 9 -7.62 -9.71 -1.33
C LEU A 9 -7.43 -8.59 -2.36
N SER A 10 -8.45 -8.28 -3.14
CA SER A 10 -8.42 -7.20 -4.13
C SER A 10 -8.30 -5.83 -3.46
N ALA A 11 -9.03 -5.58 -2.38
CA ALA A 11 -8.97 -4.34 -1.63
C ALA A 11 -7.58 -4.12 -0.95
N SER A 12 -6.98 -5.20 -0.43
CA SER A 12 -5.64 -5.14 0.16
C SER A 12 -4.57 -4.81 -0.88
N ASN A 13 -4.62 -5.45 -2.06
CA ASN A 13 -3.69 -5.17 -3.16
C ASN A 13 -3.85 -3.74 -3.70
N TYR A 14 -5.09 -3.24 -3.77
CA TYR A 14 -5.33 -1.87 -4.21
C TYR A 14 -4.70 -0.84 -3.26
N LYS A 15 -4.88 -1.01 -1.94
CA LYS A 15 -4.27 -0.12 -0.93
C LYS A 15 -2.74 -0.13 -0.99
N LYS A 16 -2.12 -1.29 -1.24
CA LYS A 16 -0.67 -1.42 -1.39
C LYS A 16 -0.16 -0.70 -2.64
N ASN A 17 -0.85 -0.85 -3.76
CA ASN A 17 -0.49 -0.18 -5.00
C ASN A 17 -0.61 1.34 -4.85
N VAL A 18 -1.67 1.83 -4.21
CA VAL A 18 -1.84 3.26 -3.93
C VAL A 18 -0.72 3.79 -3.03
N ALA A 19 -0.33 3.05 -1.99
CA ALA A 19 0.76 3.46 -1.09
C ALA A 19 2.11 3.53 -1.81
N ALA A 20 2.39 2.59 -2.74
CA ALA A 20 3.61 2.60 -3.55
C ALA A 20 3.66 3.78 -4.52
N GLU A 21 2.55 4.04 -5.21
CA GLU A 21 2.44 5.19 -6.13
C GLU A 21 2.50 6.51 -5.37
N LEU A 22 1.92 6.56 -4.18
CA LEU A 22 1.95 7.73 -3.32
C LEU A 22 3.39 8.05 -2.87
N GLU A 23 4.17 7.04 -2.44
CA GLU A 23 5.57 7.22 -2.08
C GLU A 23 6.38 7.83 -3.22
N THR A 24 6.22 7.28 -4.43
CA THR A 24 6.88 7.80 -5.63
C THR A 24 6.45 9.25 -5.90
N ALA A 25 5.15 9.53 -5.85
CA ALA A 25 4.60 10.86 -6.07
C ALA A 25 5.16 11.88 -5.08
N LEU A 26 5.10 11.58 -3.78
CA LEU A 26 5.61 12.48 -2.74
C LEU A 26 7.12 12.71 -2.87
N SER A 27 7.89 11.69 -3.19
CA SER A 27 9.34 11.80 -3.40
C SER A 27 9.68 12.73 -4.56
N VAL A 28 9.05 12.53 -5.71
CA VAL A 28 9.31 13.30 -6.93
C VAL A 28 8.85 14.75 -6.78
N ILE A 29 7.63 14.95 -6.23
CA ILE A 29 7.08 16.30 -6.02
C ILE A 29 7.88 17.06 -4.96
N THR A 30 8.28 16.40 -3.85
CA THR A 30 9.11 17.03 -2.82
C THR A 30 10.46 17.46 -3.38
N THR A 31 11.10 16.62 -4.19
CA THR A 31 12.37 16.97 -4.86
C THR A 31 12.18 18.16 -5.81
N GLY A 32 11.09 18.19 -6.57
CA GLY A 32 10.71 19.32 -7.40
C GLY A 32 10.50 20.61 -6.58
N TYR A 33 9.76 20.50 -5.47
CA TYR A 33 9.49 21.64 -4.58
C TYR A 33 10.76 22.18 -3.90
N LEU A 34 11.67 21.33 -3.47
CA LEU A 34 12.95 21.76 -2.90
C LEU A 34 13.80 22.57 -3.90
N ARG A 35 13.61 22.33 -5.20
CA ARG A 35 14.30 23.02 -6.29
C ARG A 35 13.60 24.32 -6.69
N THR A 36 12.28 24.28 -6.87
CA THR A 36 11.49 25.40 -7.44
C THR A 36 10.94 26.35 -6.37
N GLU A 37 10.79 25.87 -5.13
CA GLU A 37 10.09 26.52 -4.01
C GLU A 37 8.63 26.91 -4.33
N ASP A 38 8.08 26.32 -5.39
CA ASP A 38 6.70 26.46 -5.80
C ASP A 38 6.04 25.10 -5.99
N ILE A 39 5.00 24.84 -5.19
CA ILE A 39 4.33 23.51 -5.19
C ILE A 39 3.56 23.25 -6.49
N LEU A 40 2.96 24.27 -7.08
CA LEU A 40 2.22 24.12 -8.32
C LEU A 40 3.16 23.72 -9.45
N THR A 41 4.25 24.47 -9.64
CA THR A 41 5.29 24.14 -10.62
C THR A 41 5.87 22.76 -10.37
N ALA A 42 6.14 22.41 -9.11
CA ALA A 42 6.68 21.09 -8.75
C ALA A 42 5.74 19.94 -9.15
N ILE A 43 4.44 20.11 -8.98
CA ILE A 43 3.45 19.12 -9.39
C ILE A 43 3.29 19.07 -10.92
N GLU A 44 3.18 20.21 -11.58
CA GLU A 44 3.00 20.30 -13.05
C GLU A 44 4.15 19.64 -13.81
N GLU A 45 5.40 19.89 -13.41
CA GLU A 45 6.58 19.29 -14.04
C GLU A 45 6.64 17.77 -13.85
N ASN A 46 6.09 17.26 -12.77
CA ASN A 46 6.24 15.85 -12.37
C ASN A 46 4.98 15.01 -12.59
N ILE A 47 3.84 15.62 -12.93
CA ILE A 47 2.55 14.92 -13.10
C ILE A 47 2.60 13.77 -14.12
N GLN A 48 3.43 13.87 -15.13
CA GLN A 48 3.60 12.85 -16.17
C GLN A 48 4.26 11.56 -15.66
N TYR A 49 4.97 11.62 -14.53
CA TYR A 49 5.65 10.48 -13.92
C TYR A 49 4.80 9.76 -12.89
N LEU A 50 3.60 10.29 -12.60
CA LEU A 50 2.68 9.72 -11.64
C LEU A 50 1.71 8.75 -12.35
N ASN A 51 1.29 7.71 -11.61
CA ASN A 51 0.32 6.76 -12.10
C ASN A 51 -1.05 6.94 -11.43
N PRO A 52 -2.16 6.56 -12.11
CA PRO A 52 -3.47 6.49 -11.46
C PRO A 52 -3.47 5.48 -10.30
N PRO A 53 -4.19 5.75 -9.21
CA PRO A 53 -5.14 6.84 -9.00
C PRO A 53 -4.53 8.14 -8.49
N VAL A 54 -3.28 8.12 -8.01
CA VAL A 54 -2.59 9.27 -7.39
C VAL A 54 -2.46 10.44 -8.37
N GLN A 55 -2.12 10.15 -9.61
CA GLN A 55 -2.02 11.15 -10.68
C GLN A 55 -3.29 12.01 -10.79
N ARG A 56 -4.48 11.40 -10.74
CA ARG A 56 -5.77 12.11 -10.86
C ARG A 56 -5.97 13.10 -9.73
N VAL A 57 -5.59 12.72 -8.52
CA VAL A 57 -5.72 13.59 -7.34
C VAL A 57 -4.87 14.85 -7.50
N PHE A 58 -3.65 14.72 -8.02
CA PHE A 58 -2.80 15.87 -8.28
C PHE A 58 -3.23 16.68 -9.51
N GLN A 59 -3.82 16.05 -10.53
CA GLN A 59 -4.45 16.76 -11.64
C GLN A 59 -5.62 17.64 -11.17
N ASP A 60 -6.49 17.11 -10.32
CA ASP A 60 -7.59 17.88 -9.73
C ASP A 60 -7.07 19.07 -8.93
N PHE A 61 -5.95 18.94 -8.22
CA PHE A 61 -5.29 20.01 -7.51
C PHE A 61 -4.84 21.14 -8.45
N ILE A 62 -4.16 20.80 -9.55
CA ILE A 62 -3.72 21.76 -10.58
C ILE A 62 -4.93 22.49 -11.18
N VAL A 63 -5.96 21.73 -11.58
CA VAL A 63 -7.18 22.31 -12.17
C VAL A 63 -7.85 23.27 -11.20
N ARG A 64 -7.91 22.91 -9.93
CA ARG A 64 -8.53 23.78 -8.90
C ARG A 64 -7.80 25.11 -8.78
N ILE A 65 -6.48 25.09 -8.66
CA ILE A 65 -5.69 26.33 -8.50
C ILE A 65 -5.81 27.21 -9.75
N ASN A 66 -5.74 26.59 -10.94
CA ASN A 66 -5.72 27.35 -12.19
C ASN A 66 -7.11 27.87 -12.61
N LEU A 67 -8.20 27.17 -12.28
CA LEU A 67 -9.53 27.45 -12.81
C LEU A 67 -10.57 27.89 -11.77
N VAL A 68 -10.38 27.54 -10.49
CA VAL A 68 -11.41 27.77 -9.47
C VAL A 68 -10.97 28.80 -8.45
N ASN A 69 -9.89 28.55 -7.75
CA ASN A 69 -9.38 29.43 -6.70
C ASN A 69 -7.86 29.32 -6.59
N PRO A 70 -7.09 30.39 -6.80
CA PRO A 70 -5.63 30.37 -6.74
C PRO A 70 -5.06 30.28 -5.31
N ASP A 71 -5.89 30.04 -4.31
CA ASP A 71 -5.43 29.83 -2.93
C ASP A 71 -4.83 28.44 -2.74
N VAL A 72 -3.49 28.38 -2.75
CA VAL A 72 -2.72 27.15 -2.57
C VAL A 72 -2.99 26.51 -1.20
N HIS A 73 -3.17 27.32 -0.16
CA HIS A 73 -3.39 26.83 1.20
C HIS A 73 -4.74 26.09 1.32
N GLU A 74 -5.80 26.64 0.75
CA GLU A 74 -7.11 26.00 0.72
C GLU A 74 -7.08 24.75 -0.14
N ALA A 75 -6.41 24.79 -1.30
CA ALA A 75 -6.26 23.65 -2.18
C ALA A 75 -5.49 22.49 -1.53
N LEU A 76 -4.44 22.77 -0.74
CA LEU A 76 -3.69 21.76 0.02
C LEU A 76 -4.53 21.12 1.13
N LYS A 77 -5.40 21.89 1.79
CA LYS A 77 -6.33 21.34 2.79
C LYS A 77 -7.33 20.35 2.17
N GLU A 78 -7.83 20.65 0.98
CA GLU A 78 -8.71 19.71 0.28
C GLU A 78 -7.95 18.50 -0.26
N LEU A 79 -6.75 18.72 -0.78
CA LEU A 79 -5.87 17.65 -1.24
C LEU A 79 -5.62 16.62 -0.12
N ARG A 80 -5.40 17.10 1.10
CA ARG A 80 -5.20 16.30 2.31
C ARG A 80 -6.30 15.26 2.54
N GLU A 81 -7.55 15.59 2.22
CA GLU A 81 -8.72 14.73 2.44
C GLU A 81 -8.98 13.73 1.27
N LYS A 82 -8.27 13.90 0.15
CA LYS A 82 -8.47 13.03 -1.04
C LYS A 82 -7.89 11.64 -0.90
N ILE A 83 -6.85 11.47 -0.08
CA ILE A 83 -6.18 10.18 0.12
C ILE A 83 -6.18 9.85 1.61
N ASP A 84 -6.71 8.68 1.95
CA ASP A 84 -6.75 8.17 3.33
C ASP A 84 -5.38 7.57 3.70
N ASN A 85 -4.42 8.45 4.01
CA ASN A 85 -3.06 8.08 4.43
C ASN A 85 -2.52 9.14 5.40
N ASP A 86 -2.07 8.72 6.58
CA ASP A 86 -1.61 9.63 7.62
C ASP A 86 -0.33 10.38 7.24
N VAL A 87 0.60 9.73 6.54
CA VAL A 87 1.84 10.37 6.07
C VAL A 87 1.53 11.41 4.99
N PHE A 88 0.57 11.14 4.12
CA PHE A 88 0.12 12.09 3.12
C PHE A 88 -0.51 13.34 3.76
N ARG A 89 -1.30 13.15 4.80
CA ARG A 89 -1.87 14.27 5.58
C ARG A 89 -0.78 15.10 6.22
N GLU A 90 0.20 14.45 6.88
CA GLU A 90 1.36 15.10 7.49
C GLU A 90 2.18 15.89 6.44
N TRP A 91 2.36 15.33 5.24
CA TRP A 91 3.05 16.00 4.14
C TRP A 91 2.30 17.23 3.63
N CYS A 92 0.97 17.16 3.47
CA CYS A 92 0.14 18.30 3.09
C CYS A 92 0.17 19.42 4.15
N ASP A 93 0.11 19.05 5.44
CA ASP A 93 0.22 19.99 6.55
C ASP A 93 1.59 20.68 6.55
N ALA A 94 2.69 19.92 6.38
CA ALA A 94 4.03 20.49 6.27
C ALA A 94 4.20 21.42 5.06
N LEU A 95 3.56 21.12 3.92
CA LEU A 95 3.53 22.04 2.77
C LEU A 95 2.76 23.32 3.07
N CYS A 96 1.66 23.23 3.80
CA CYS A 96 0.94 24.42 4.27
C CYS A 96 1.83 25.29 5.14
N ASP A 97 2.58 24.70 6.07
CA ASP A 97 3.52 25.42 6.92
C ASP A 97 4.65 26.06 6.11
N CYS A 98 5.14 25.37 5.08
CA CYS A 98 6.16 25.90 4.16
C CYS A 98 5.69 27.13 3.35
N GLN A 99 4.37 27.32 3.17
CA GLN A 99 3.85 28.56 2.55
C GLN A 99 4.04 29.79 3.45
N TYR A 100 4.09 29.60 4.77
CA TYR A 100 4.34 30.68 5.73
C TYR A 100 5.84 30.84 6.03
N ASP A 101 6.54 29.73 6.18
CA ASP A 101 7.99 29.71 6.48
C ASP A 101 8.73 28.71 5.59
N ARG A 102 9.42 29.24 4.58
CA ARG A 102 10.19 28.44 3.62
C ARG A 102 11.38 27.70 4.23
N SER A 103 11.81 28.07 5.45
CA SER A 103 12.88 27.35 6.16
C SER A 103 12.47 25.92 6.52
N LEU A 104 11.15 25.67 6.65
CA LEU A 104 10.57 24.37 7.00
C LEU A 104 10.61 23.35 5.85
N LYS A 105 11.01 23.74 4.63
CA LYS A 105 11.08 22.81 3.48
C LYS A 105 11.92 21.57 3.72
N THR A 106 12.91 21.64 4.61
CA THR A 106 13.76 20.50 4.99
C THR A 106 13.00 19.42 5.78
N THR A 107 11.87 19.75 6.38
CA THR A 107 11.04 18.79 7.11
C THR A 107 10.28 17.84 6.19
N LEU A 108 10.11 18.17 4.92
CA LEU A 108 9.41 17.33 3.94
C LEU A 108 10.16 16.03 3.64
N THR A 109 11.48 16.05 3.58
CA THR A 109 12.30 14.87 3.27
C THR A 109 12.11 13.75 4.29
N PRO A 110 12.23 13.96 5.61
CA PRO A 110 11.97 12.89 6.59
C PRO A 110 10.54 12.38 6.58
N ILE A 111 9.54 13.19 6.22
CA ILE A 111 8.15 12.75 6.09
C ILE A 111 8.02 11.75 4.93
N VAL A 112 8.63 12.02 3.78
CA VAL A 112 8.64 11.11 2.63
C VAL A 112 9.38 9.82 2.96
N THR A 113 10.52 9.89 3.65
CA THR A 113 11.27 8.71 4.10
C THR A 113 10.44 7.83 5.03
N LYS A 114 9.67 8.43 5.94
CA LYS A 114 8.76 7.71 6.83
C LYS A 114 7.74 6.84 6.06
N LEU A 115 7.26 7.30 4.91
CA LEU A 115 6.34 6.50 4.08
C LEU A 115 7.05 5.26 3.50
N SER A 116 8.30 5.41 3.08
CA SER A 116 9.15 4.30 2.61
C SER A 116 9.39 3.28 3.72
N ASP A 117 9.76 3.75 4.92
CA ASP A 117 10.05 2.89 6.07
C ASP A 117 8.81 2.07 6.50
N ILE A 118 7.64 2.71 6.58
CA ILE A 118 6.37 2.04 6.90
C ILE A 118 6.07 0.95 5.87
N ARG A 119 6.33 1.19 4.59
CA ARG A 119 6.11 0.22 3.53
C ARG A 119 7.05 -0.99 3.64
N ILE A 120 8.33 -0.76 3.94
CA ILE A 120 9.33 -1.82 4.12
C ILE A 120 8.94 -2.71 5.31
N VAL A 121 8.61 -2.11 6.45
CA VAL A 121 8.19 -2.84 7.67
C VAL A 121 6.91 -3.66 7.40
N ASN A 122 5.93 -3.09 6.72
CA ASN A 122 4.70 -3.81 6.38
C ASN A 122 4.96 -4.99 5.43
N ALA A 123 5.88 -4.84 4.47
CA ALA A 123 6.26 -5.93 3.57
C ALA A 123 6.98 -7.05 4.32
N GLU A 124 7.84 -6.72 5.26
CA GLU A 124 8.57 -7.68 6.10
C GLU A 124 7.63 -8.44 7.04
N LEU A 125 6.69 -7.74 7.69
CA LEU A 125 5.67 -8.36 8.53
C LEU A 125 4.78 -9.31 7.73
N GLU A 126 4.41 -8.95 6.51
CA GLU A 126 3.61 -9.81 5.64
C GLU A 126 4.36 -11.08 5.25
N TYR A 127 5.65 -10.97 4.93
CA TYR A 127 6.51 -12.13 4.66
C TYR A 127 6.56 -13.08 5.87
N LEU A 128 6.76 -12.56 7.08
CA LEU A 128 6.83 -13.35 8.30
C LEU A 128 5.50 -14.06 8.68
N ILE A 129 4.36 -13.50 8.27
CA ILE A 129 3.04 -14.06 8.64
C ILE A 129 2.46 -14.97 7.55
N VAL A 130 2.67 -14.63 6.28
CA VAL A 130 2.03 -15.34 5.15
C VAL A 130 2.80 -16.61 4.77
N GLU A 131 4.11 -16.61 4.90
CA GLU A 131 4.94 -17.76 4.51
C GLU A 131 4.69 -18.99 5.39
N PRO A 132 4.69 -18.91 6.74
CA PRO A 132 4.34 -20.05 7.59
C PRO A 132 2.91 -20.57 7.37
N ARG A 133 1.97 -19.69 7.02
CA ARG A 133 0.60 -20.08 6.69
C ARG A 133 0.52 -20.95 5.42
N LYS A 134 1.27 -20.59 4.39
CA LYS A 134 1.31 -21.35 3.14
C LYS A 134 1.91 -22.75 3.37
N GLU A 135 3.00 -22.83 4.13
CA GLU A 135 3.62 -24.11 4.48
C GLU A 135 2.66 -25.01 5.28
N PHE A 136 1.98 -24.45 6.29
CA PHE A 136 1.01 -25.20 7.09
C PHE A 136 -0.17 -25.70 6.23
N ILE A 137 -0.73 -24.89 5.36
CA ILE A 137 -1.82 -25.29 4.46
C ILE A 137 -1.34 -26.37 3.48
N THR A 138 -0.15 -26.24 2.94
CA THR A 138 0.43 -27.22 2.03
C THR A 138 0.66 -28.55 2.73
N MET A 139 1.22 -28.55 3.95
CA MET A 139 1.35 -29.75 4.77
C MET A 139 0.00 -30.39 5.10
N ALA A 140 -0.99 -29.61 5.50
CA ALA A 140 -2.32 -30.10 5.81
C ALA A 140 -2.99 -30.75 4.59
N ILE A 141 -2.88 -30.14 3.40
CA ILE A 141 -3.38 -30.72 2.14
C ILE A 141 -2.64 -32.02 1.81
N PHE A 142 -1.33 -32.08 2.04
CA PHE A 142 -0.53 -33.27 1.79
C PHE A 142 -0.91 -34.43 2.70
N VAL A 143 -1.14 -34.16 4.00
CA VAL A 143 -1.59 -35.15 4.97
C VAL A 143 -3.00 -35.66 4.65
N ILE A 144 -3.95 -34.75 4.37
CA ILE A 144 -5.32 -35.12 4.02
C ILE A 144 -5.38 -35.89 2.69
N GLY A 145 -4.56 -35.49 1.71
CA GLY A 145 -4.47 -36.17 0.40
C GLY A 145 -3.81 -37.54 0.48
N ASN A 146 -2.99 -37.79 1.50
CA ASN A 146 -2.34 -39.11 1.70
C ASN A 146 -3.33 -40.21 2.13
N ILE A 147 -4.41 -39.84 2.85
CA ILE A 147 -5.43 -40.78 3.34
C ILE A 147 -6.15 -41.48 2.17
N PRO A 148 -6.74 -40.79 1.17
CA PRO A 148 -7.38 -41.43 0.03
C PRO A 148 -6.36 -42.17 -0.87
N LEU A 149 -5.11 -41.69 -0.94
CA LEU A 149 -4.05 -42.36 -1.69
C LEU A 149 -3.70 -43.71 -1.10
N LEU A 150 -3.58 -43.83 0.22
CA LEU A 150 -3.36 -45.11 0.92
C LEU A 150 -4.55 -46.04 0.74
N TYR A 151 -5.77 -45.55 0.74
CA TYR A 151 -6.96 -46.36 0.47
C TYR A 151 -6.93 -46.98 -0.95
N PHE A 152 -6.49 -46.19 -1.93
CA PHE A 152 -6.44 -46.62 -3.32
C PHE A 152 -5.30 -47.56 -3.63
N LEU A 153 -4.13 -47.39 -2.99
CA LEU A 153 -2.93 -48.20 -3.21
C LEU A 153 -2.95 -49.50 -2.42
N ASN A 154 -3.50 -49.52 -1.20
CA ASN A 154 -3.49 -50.74 -0.38
C ASN A 154 -4.61 -50.74 0.67
N LYS A 155 -5.75 -51.32 0.30
CA LYS A 155 -6.93 -51.46 1.15
C LYS A 155 -6.63 -52.18 2.49
N SER A 156 -5.72 -53.12 2.49
CA SER A 156 -5.33 -53.89 3.69
C SER A 156 -4.58 -53.04 4.71
N TRP A 157 -3.75 -52.09 4.28
CA TRP A 157 -3.06 -51.15 5.14
C TRP A 157 -3.97 -50.08 5.71
N TYR A 158 -4.95 -49.61 4.94
CA TYR A 158 -5.98 -48.67 5.37
C TYR A 158 -6.83 -49.25 6.49
N ASP A 159 -7.30 -50.48 6.34
CA ASP A 159 -8.09 -51.19 7.36
C ASP A 159 -7.29 -51.44 8.66
N THR A 160 -5.99 -51.70 8.55
CA THR A 160 -5.09 -51.83 9.72
C THR A 160 -4.90 -50.48 10.46
N LEU A 161 -4.77 -49.38 9.73
CA LEU A 161 -4.57 -48.04 10.32
C LEU A 161 -5.80 -47.48 11.01
N MET A 162 -7.00 -47.70 10.41
CA MET A 162 -8.25 -47.13 10.90
C MET A 162 -8.99 -48.00 11.93
N HIS A 163 -8.72 -49.33 11.96
CA HIS A 163 -9.42 -50.27 12.84
C HIS A 163 -8.54 -50.93 13.91
N THR A 164 -7.27 -50.55 14.00
CA THR A 164 -6.39 -51.01 15.12
C THR A 164 -6.33 -49.96 16.23
N PRO A 165 -6.26 -50.38 17.51
CA PRO A 165 -6.20 -49.48 18.67
C PRO A 165 -4.96 -48.57 18.71
N MET A 166 -4.01 -48.74 17.78
CA MET A 166 -2.84 -47.87 17.61
C MET A 166 -3.13 -46.66 16.68
N GLY A 167 -4.25 -46.67 15.95
CA GLY A 167 -4.66 -45.57 15.03
C GLY A 167 -5.76 -44.67 15.59
N GLN A 168 -6.26 -44.94 16.80
CA GLN A 168 -7.13 -44.07 17.59
C GLN A 168 -6.32 -43.41 18.71
#